data_b7d135c92ea35012189f979bc6f3c770
#
_entry.id   b7d135c92ea35012189f979bc6f3c770
#
_cell.length_a   1.000
_cell.length_b   1.000
_cell.length_c   1.000
_cell.angle_alpha   90.00
_cell.angle_beta   90.00
_cell.angle_gamma   90.00
#
_symmetry.space_group_name_H-M   'P 1'
#
loop_
_entity.id
_entity.type
_entity.pdbx_description
1 polymer ?
#
loop_
_entity_poly.entity_id
_entity_poly.type
_entity_poly.pdbx_seq_one_letter_code
_entity_poly.pdbx_strand_id
1 'polypeptide(L)'
;LYELYRAFPNAQGGWNADSGAIFDLSSNALRPAGWTSADAAGLPVFPGLVRYDEAVEQGEIRHALRFTVVSSQRAYIGPARHWASSSTDPNRPPMGLRVRLKASVDISGFPPEVRVILTAMKRYGMIVADNGSNWYVSGAPDPRWNDSNLARLSQIKGSDFEAVYTGPTITP
;
A
#
# COMPACT_ATOMS: atom_id res chain seq x y z
N LEU A 1 -1.05 6.00 -16.01
CA LEU A 1 -0.58 6.58 -14.75
C LEU A 1 0.93 6.81 -14.85
N TYR A 2 1.38 8.03 -14.55
CA TYR A 2 2.79 8.38 -14.42
C TYR A 2 3.08 8.67 -12.96
N GLU A 3 4.12 8.08 -12.41
CA GLU A 3 4.55 8.29 -11.04
C GLU A 3 6.03 8.65 -11.00
N LEU A 4 6.37 9.64 -10.18
CA LEU A 4 7.73 10.12 -10.01
C LEU A 4 8.13 10.01 -8.53
N TYR A 5 9.31 9.47 -8.28
CA TYR A 5 9.91 9.45 -6.94
C TYR A 5 10.86 10.63 -6.77
N ARG A 6 10.69 11.40 -5.67
CA ARG A 6 11.48 12.60 -5.35
C ARG A 6 11.50 13.60 -6.51
N ALA A 7 10.31 14.01 -6.94
CA ALA A 7 10.14 14.94 -8.04
C ALA A 7 10.28 16.40 -7.56
N PHE A 8 11.11 17.17 -8.27
CA PHE A 8 11.35 18.58 -8.02
C PHE A 8 11.16 19.38 -9.31
N PRO A 9 10.43 20.53 -9.28
CA PRO A 9 10.31 21.39 -10.46
C PRO A 9 11.70 21.92 -10.86
N ASN A 10 11.91 22.11 -12.17
CA ASN A 10 13.15 22.67 -12.69
C ASN A 10 12.91 24.01 -13.42
N ALA A 11 14.01 24.74 -13.71
CA ALA A 11 13.96 26.06 -14.32
C ALA A 11 13.39 26.07 -15.76
N GLN A 12 13.31 24.91 -16.41
CA GLN A 12 12.80 24.74 -17.77
C GLN A 12 11.29 24.42 -17.82
N GLY A 13 10.59 24.49 -16.68
CA GLY A 13 9.17 24.18 -16.58
C GLY A 13 8.84 22.70 -16.56
N GLY A 14 9.84 21.83 -16.39
CA GLY A 14 9.72 20.40 -16.23
C GLY A 14 10.01 19.93 -14.80
N TRP A 15 10.31 18.66 -14.65
CA TRP A 15 10.58 17.99 -13.38
C TRP A 15 11.87 17.19 -13.44
N ASN A 16 12.67 17.26 -12.39
CA ASN A 16 13.73 16.31 -12.11
C ASN A 16 13.21 15.27 -11.11
N ALA A 17 13.47 14.02 -11.33
CA ALA A 17 13.08 12.93 -10.43
C ALA A 17 14.18 11.88 -10.34
N ASP A 18 14.28 11.22 -9.17
CA ASP A 18 15.28 10.16 -8.98
C ASP A 18 14.87 8.88 -9.71
N SER A 19 13.56 8.60 -9.80
CA SER A 19 13.03 7.54 -10.65
C SER A 19 11.61 7.86 -11.11
N GLY A 20 11.16 7.14 -12.13
CA GLY A 20 9.81 7.25 -12.65
C GLY A 20 9.26 5.92 -13.12
N ALA A 21 7.95 5.80 -13.11
CA ALA A 21 7.24 4.64 -13.61
C ALA A 21 6.03 5.03 -14.42
N ILE A 22 5.75 4.25 -15.45
CA ILE A 22 4.55 4.37 -16.27
C ILE A 22 3.76 3.07 -16.12
N PHE A 23 2.48 3.19 -15.79
CA PHE A 23 1.56 2.08 -15.73
C PHE A 23 0.41 2.29 -16.72
N ASP A 24 0.19 1.30 -17.56
CA ASP A 24 -1.00 1.23 -18.41
C ASP A 24 -2.19 0.77 -17.56
N LEU A 25 -3.16 1.66 -17.34
CA LEU A 25 -4.35 1.36 -16.54
C LEU A 25 -5.43 0.60 -17.31
N SER A 26 -5.24 0.33 -18.59
CA SER A 26 -6.13 -0.51 -19.41
C SER A 26 -5.77 -2.00 -19.31
N SER A 27 -4.68 -2.34 -18.62
CA SER A 27 -4.20 -3.71 -18.50
C SER A 27 -3.70 -4.00 -17.07
N ASN A 28 -3.52 -5.30 -16.77
CA ASN A 28 -2.88 -5.76 -15.54
C ASN A 28 -1.38 -6.05 -15.72
N ALA A 29 -0.75 -5.46 -16.75
CA ALA A 29 0.67 -5.67 -17.00
C ALA A 29 1.52 -5.15 -15.82
N LEU A 30 2.40 -6.01 -15.34
CA LEU A 30 3.32 -5.68 -14.26
C LEU A 30 4.63 -5.11 -14.83
N ARG A 31 5.33 -4.33 -14.04
CA ARG A 31 6.71 -3.92 -14.38
C ARG A 31 7.62 -5.15 -14.53
N PRO A 32 8.73 -5.04 -15.26
CA PRO A 32 9.73 -6.11 -15.32
C PRO A 32 10.20 -6.53 -13.91
N ALA A 33 10.53 -7.80 -13.74
CA ALA A 33 11.07 -8.30 -12.46
C ALA A 33 12.36 -7.56 -12.09
N GLY A 34 12.49 -7.20 -10.82
CA GLY A 34 13.61 -6.41 -10.31
C GLY A 34 13.51 -4.89 -10.53
N TRP A 35 12.42 -4.40 -11.13
CA TRP A 35 12.23 -2.97 -11.33
C TRP A 35 11.38 -2.35 -10.22
N THR A 36 11.93 -1.29 -9.60
CA THR A 36 11.17 -0.44 -8.66
C THR A 36 10.20 0.49 -9.41
N SER A 37 9.36 1.19 -8.66
CA SER A 37 8.54 2.31 -9.17
C SER A 37 8.79 3.55 -8.30
N ALA A 38 7.82 4.42 -8.11
CA ALA A 38 7.83 5.40 -7.04
C ALA A 38 7.64 4.73 -5.65
N ASP A 39 7.29 3.47 -5.65
CA ASP A 39 7.08 2.58 -4.52
C ASP A 39 8.17 1.47 -4.55
N ALA A 40 8.71 1.11 -3.38
CA ALA A 40 9.79 0.13 -3.28
C ALA A 40 9.41 -1.26 -3.81
N ALA A 41 8.15 -1.64 -3.70
CA ALA A 41 7.65 -2.92 -4.22
C ALA A 41 7.54 -2.99 -5.74
N GLY A 42 7.73 -1.88 -6.46
CA GLY A 42 7.51 -1.80 -7.91
C GLY A 42 6.03 -1.81 -8.29
N LEU A 43 5.16 -1.45 -7.37
CA LEU A 43 3.71 -1.32 -7.56
C LEU A 43 3.34 0.14 -7.86
N PRO A 44 2.16 0.40 -8.46
CA PRO A 44 1.64 1.75 -8.54
C PRO A 44 1.19 2.24 -7.17
N VAL A 45 1.54 3.47 -6.81
CA VAL A 45 1.19 4.08 -5.52
C VAL A 45 -0.28 4.49 -5.48
N PHE A 46 -0.72 5.26 -6.47
CA PHE A 46 -2.04 5.88 -6.48
C PHE A 46 -3.21 4.89 -6.33
N PRO A 47 -3.25 3.75 -7.05
CA PRO A 47 -4.33 2.77 -6.90
C PRO A 47 -4.41 2.08 -5.54
N GLY A 48 -3.35 2.14 -4.74
CA GLY A 48 -3.31 1.54 -3.39
C GLY A 48 -3.61 2.52 -2.25
N LEU A 49 -3.83 3.80 -2.54
CA LEU A 49 -4.12 4.81 -1.52
C LEU A 49 -5.56 4.71 -1.02
N VAL A 50 -5.75 5.05 0.26
CA VAL A 50 -7.08 5.41 0.76
C VAL A 50 -7.46 6.77 0.19
N ARG A 51 -8.57 6.88 -0.53
CA ARG A 51 -9.03 8.12 -1.14
C ARG A 51 -10.36 8.58 -0.55
N TYR A 52 -10.52 9.90 -0.41
CA TYR A 52 -11.71 10.50 0.19
C TYR A 52 -12.97 10.21 -0.59
N ASP A 53 -12.90 10.32 -1.92
CA ASP A 53 -14.02 10.05 -2.83
C ASP A 53 -14.56 8.62 -2.67
N GLU A 54 -13.68 7.63 -2.50
CA GLU A 54 -14.11 6.26 -2.28
C GLU A 54 -14.65 6.03 -0.87
N ALA A 55 -13.92 6.49 0.16
CA ALA A 55 -14.25 6.18 1.54
C ALA A 55 -15.49 6.94 2.04
N VAL A 56 -15.72 8.16 1.55
CA VAL A 56 -16.79 9.05 2.04
C VAL A 56 -17.91 9.25 1.02
N GLU A 57 -17.56 9.59 -0.23
CA GLU A 57 -18.57 9.93 -1.24
C GLU A 57 -19.23 8.68 -1.83
N GLN A 58 -18.43 7.66 -2.16
CA GLN A 58 -18.93 6.38 -2.71
C GLN A 58 -19.30 5.39 -1.62
N GLY A 59 -18.71 5.51 -0.42
CA GLY A 59 -18.94 4.59 0.70
C GLY A 59 -18.36 3.19 0.48
N GLU A 60 -17.46 3.01 -0.50
CA GLU A 60 -16.83 1.73 -0.81
C GLU A 60 -15.44 1.92 -1.43
N ILE A 61 -14.45 1.14 -0.94
CA ILE A 61 -13.13 0.99 -1.53
C ILE A 61 -13.05 -0.42 -2.13
N ARG A 62 -12.75 -0.53 -3.43
CA ARG A 62 -12.77 -1.78 -4.20
C ARG A 62 -11.38 -2.31 -4.58
N HIS A 63 -10.37 -2.03 -3.78
CA HIS A 63 -9.00 -2.48 -4.01
C HIS A 63 -8.28 -2.77 -2.70
N ALA A 64 -7.16 -3.49 -2.78
CA ALA A 64 -6.24 -3.65 -1.65
C ALA A 64 -5.54 -2.32 -1.35
N LEU A 65 -5.28 -2.06 -0.09
CA LEU A 65 -4.57 -0.87 0.35
C LEU A 65 -3.07 -1.13 0.44
N ARG A 66 -2.28 -0.09 0.26
CA ARG A 66 -0.84 -0.16 0.50
C ARG A 66 -0.51 0.21 1.94
N PHE A 67 0.50 -0.46 2.52
CA PHE A 67 1.04 -0.10 3.82
C PHE A 67 2.55 -0.32 3.89
N THR A 68 3.19 0.26 4.90
CA THR A 68 4.62 0.17 5.10
C THR A 68 4.99 -0.65 6.33
N VAL A 69 6.24 -1.11 6.35
CA VAL A 69 6.88 -1.81 7.46
C VAL A 69 8.25 -1.20 7.71
N VAL A 70 8.71 -1.18 8.97
CA VAL A 70 10.03 -0.60 9.30
C VAL A 70 11.18 -1.42 8.70
N SER A 71 10.95 -2.70 8.47
CA SER A 71 11.99 -3.60 8.00
C SER A 71 11.39 -4.71 7.15
N SER A 72 11.94 -4.93 5.97
CA SER A 72 11.50 -5.96 5.02
C SER A 72 12.61 -6.95 4.73
N GLN A 73 12.26 -8.07 4.08
CA GLN A 73 13.18 -9.07 3.59
C GLN A 73 13.73 -8.69 2.20
N ARG A 74 14.92 -9.18 1.83
CA ARG A 74 15.45 -9.14 0.45
C ARG A 74 14.69 -10.12 -0.44
N ALA A 75 13.41 -9.87 -0.60
CA ALA A 75 12.50 -10.75 -1.34
C ALA A 75 11.22 -10.00 -1.69
N TYR A 76 10.45 -10.57 -2.61
CA TYR A 76 9.11 -10.09 -2.91
C TYR A 76 8.16 -11.25 -3.24
N ILE A 77 6.86 -10.98 -3.17
CA ILE A 77 5.77 -11.87 -3.59
C ILE A 77 4.93 -11.09 -4.62
N GLY A 78 4.52 -11.75 -5.69
CA GLY A 78 3.62 -11.11 -6.68
C GLY A 78 2.34 -10.54 -6.03
N PRO A 79 1.84 -9.39 -6.47
CA PRO A 79 2.21 -8.66 -7.70
C PRO A 79 3.44 -7.74 -7.59
N ALA A 80 4.09 -7.63 -6.43
CA ALA A 80 5.33 -6.86 -6.31
C ALA A 80 6.41 -7.40 -7.28
N ARG A 81 7.31 -6.52 -7.67
CA ARG A 81 8.36 -6.81 -8.67
C ARG A 81 9.76 -6.52 -8.15
N HIS A 82 9.88 -5.91 -6.97
CA HIS A 82 11.13 -5.43 -6.42
C HIS A 82 11.15 -5.57 -4.89
N TRP A 83 12.32 -5.45 -4.31
CA TRP A 83 12.61 -5.48 -2.86
C TRP A 83 13.39 -4.23 -2.46
N ALA A 84 13.33 -3.83 -1.18
CA ALA A 84 13.99 -2.62 -0.68
C ALA A 84 14.94 -2.88 0.50
N SER A 85 15.36 -4.12 0.71
CA SER A 85 16.21 -4.51 1.85
C SER A 85 17.30 -5.47 1.41
N SER A 86 18.41 -5.47 2.15
CA SER A 86 19.46 -6.49 2.04
C SER A 86 19.29 -7.64 3.04
N SER A 87 18.30 -7.57 3.93
CA SER A 87 18.09 -8.56 4.98
C SER A 87 17.59 -9.90 4.44
N THR A 88 18.24 -10.97 4.84
CA THR A 88 17.83 -12.35 4.53
C THR A 88 17.04 -13.00 5.67
N ASP A 89 16.70 -12.26 6.73
CA ASP A 89 15.92 -12.75 7.86
C ASP A 89 14.52 -13.18 7.42
N PRO A 90 14.16 -14.47 7.53
CA PRO A 90 12.87 -14.99 7.08
C PRO A 90 11.68 -14.51 7.93
N ASN A 91 11.94 -13.92 9.10
CA ASN A 91 10.89 -13.35 9.95
C ASN A 91 10.45 -11.96 9.51
N ARG A 92 11.14 -11.35 8.54
CA ARG A 92 10.75 -10.05 7.98
C ARG A 92 9.82 -10.24 6.79
N PRO A 93 8.78 -9.40 6.64
CA PRO A 93 7.88 -9.52 5.51
C PRO A 93 8.59 -9.18 4.20
N PRO A 94 8.40 -9.95 3.13
CA PRO A 94 8.81 -9.54 1.79
C PRO A 94 7.88 -8.45 1.23
N MET A 95 8.36 -7.64 0.28
CA MET A 95 7.49 -6.75 -0.48
C MET A 95 6.39 -7.54 -1.18
N GLY A 96 5.19 -7.00 -1.27
CA GLY A 96 4.05 -7.69 -1.86
C GLY A 96 3.33 -8.66 -0.93
N LEU A 97 3.86 -8.93 0.28
CA LEU A 97 3.10 -9.73 1.26
C LEU A 97 1.72 -9.11 1.46
N ARG A 98 0.69 -9.94 1.28
CA ARG A 98 -0.69 -9.53 1.52
C ARG A 98 -1.14 -9.96 2.91
N VAL A 99 -1.75 -9.03 3.63
CA VAL A 99 -2.45 -9.31 4.89
C VAL A 99 -3.90 -8.88 4.75
N ARG A 100 -4.80 -9.52 5.49
CA ARG A 100 -6.20 -9.06 5.58
C ARG A 100 -6.63 -8.96 7.03
N LEU A 101 -7.52 -8.02 7.32
CA LEU A 101 -8.17 -7.92 8.62
C LEU A 101 -9.08 -9.14 8.81
N LYS A 102 -8.93 -9.83 9.95
CA LYS A 102 -9.72 -11.03 10.27
C LYS A 102 -11.21 -10.73 10.27
N ALA A 103 -12.02 -11.65 9.77
CA ALA A 103 -13.47 -11.51 9.71
C ALA A 103 -14.10 -11.29 11.09
N SER A 104 -13.53 -11.90 12.14
CA SER A 104 -13.99 -11.84 13.53
C SER A 104 -13.80 -10.47 14.20
N VAL A 105 -12.98 -9.57 13.64
CA VAL A 105 -12.79 -8.23 14.23
C VAL A 105 -14.07 -7.43 14.08
N ASP A 106 -14.63 -6.99 15.19
CA ASP A 106 -15.80 -6.09 15.16
C ASP A 106 -15.38 -4.68 14.77
N ILE A 107 -16.00 -4.17 13.72
CA ILE A 107 -15.75 -2.82 13.21
C ILE A 107 -16.96 -1.89 13.37
N SER A 108 -18.02 -2.33 14.02
CA SER A 108 -19.30 -1.60 14.13
C SER A 108 -19.15 -0.27 14.89
N GLY A 109 -18.26 -0.22 15.86
CA GLY A 109 -18.01 0.95 16.72
C GLY A 109 -17.15 2.05 16.07
N PHE A 110 -16.69 1.87 14.82
CA PHE A 110 -15.87 2.88 14.13
C PHE A 110 -16.71 3.90 13.36
N PRO A 111 -16.19 5.12 13.12
CA PRO A 111 -16.83 6.11 12.23
C PRO A 111 -17.10 5.55 10.83
N PRO A 112 -18.11 6.10 10.10
CA PRO A 112 -18.51 5.56 8.80
C PRO A 112 -17.37 5.37 7.81
N GLU A 113 -16.56 6.39 7.57
CA GLU A 113 -15.41 6.35 6.64
C GLU A 113 -14.34 5.36 7.08
N VAL A 114 -14.10 5.23 8.38
CA VAL A 114 -13.15 4.26 8.94
C VAL A 114 -13.68 2.84 8.77
N ARG A 115 -14.98 2.62 8.92
CA ARG A 115 -15.61 1.32 8.61
C ARG A 115 -15.45 0.92 7.16
N VAL A 116 -15.54 1.88 6.23
CA VAL A 116 -15.31 1.63 4.80
C VAL A 116 -13.87 1.16 4.58
N ILE A 117 -12.88 1.85 5.18
CA ILE A 117 -11.46 1.47 5.12
C ILE A 117 -11.25 0.06 5.70
N LEU A 118 -11.77 -0.21 6.89
CA LEU A 118 -11.65 -1.51 7.56
C LEU A 118 -12.38 -2.63 6.79
N THR A 119 -13.48 -2.31 6.11
CA THR A 119 -14.18 -3.25 5.22
C THR A 119 -13.31 -3.61 4.02
N ALA A 120 -12.63 -2.63 3.42
CA ALA A 120 -11.68 -2.90 2.34
C ALA A 120 -10.52 -3.79 2.83
N MET A 121 -10.00 -3.54 4.04
CA MET A 121 -8.97 -4.39 4.66
C MET A 121 -9.45 -5.84 4.88
N LYS A 122 -10.73 -6.05 5.18
CA LYS A 122 -11.32 -7.40 5.28
C LYS A 122 -11.49 -8.07 3.92
N ARG A 123 -11.95 -7.34 2.90
CA ARG A 123 -12.30 -7.91 1.57
C ARG A 123 -11.09 -8.07 0.67
N TYR A 124 -10.26 -7.04 0.58
CA TYR A 124 -9.14 -6.95 -0.36
C TYR A 124 -7.78 -7.02 0.32
N GLY A 125 -7.75 -6.75 1.63
CA GLY A 125 -6.51 -6.75 2.40
C GLY A 125 -5.63 -5.54 2.17
N MET A 126 -4.39 -5.66 2.64
CA MET A 126 -3.33 -4.68 2.44
C MET A 126 -2.08 -5.36 1.89
N ILE A 127 -1.25 -4.61 1.17
CA ILE A 127 -0.02 -5.10 0.54
C ILE A 127 1.17 -4.32 1.09
N VAL A 128 2.22 -5.03 1.53
CA VAL A 128 3.51 -4.40 1.89
C VAL A 128 4.10 -3.78 0.64
N ALA A 129 4.19 -2.47 0.62
CA ALA A 129 4.54 -1.70 -0.55
C ALA A 129 5.87 -0.97 -0.42
N ASP A 130 6.27 -0.59 0.79
CA ASP A 130 7.50 0.14 1.05
C ASP A 130 8.01 -0.08 2.48
N ASN A 131 9.25 0.36 2.73
CA ASN A 131 9.78 0.55 4.07
C ASN A 131 9.34 1.93 4.62
N GLY A 132 9.02 1.96 5.91
CA GLY A 132 8.53 3.17 6.59
C GLY A 132 8.12 2.83 8.01
N SER A 133 7.18 3.57 8.58
CA SER A 133 6.61 3.21 9.88
C SER A 133 5.83 1.92 9.80
N ASN A 134 5.85 1.13 10.89
CA ASN A 134 5.08 -0.12 10.93
C ASN A 134 3.57 0.15 10.84
N TRP A 135 2.91 -0.65 10.01
CA TRP A 135 1.47 -0.63 9.82
C TRP A 135 0.92 0.75 9.37
N TYR A 136 1.77 1.55 8.72
CA TYR A 136 1.34 2.84 8.20
C TYR A 136 0.60 2.65 6.87
N VAL A 137 -0.69 2.95 6.88
CA VAL A 137 -1.55 2.94 5.70
C VAL A 137 -1.49 4.29 5.02
N SER A 138 -1.24 4.31 3.72
CA SER A 138 -1.12 5.55 2.96
C SER A 138 -2.48 6.01 2.43
N GLY A 139 -2.76 7.29 2.57
CA GLY A 139 -3.94 7.95 2.00
C GLY A 139 -3.58 9.12 1.10
N ALA A 140 -4.48 9.47 0.18
CA ALA A 140 -4.38 10.69 -0.58
C ALA A 140 -4.73 11.89 0.31
N PRO A 141 -3.93 12.97 0.28
CA PRO A 141 -4.27 14.18 1.02
C PRO A 141 -5.59 14.78 0.54
N ASP A 142 -6.47 15.08 1.49
CA ASP A 142 -7.71 15.81 1.22
C ASP A 142 -8.07 16.62 2.46
N PRO A 143 -8.34 17.94 2.36
CA PRO A 143 -8.63 18.80 3.51
C PRO A 143 -9.97 18.48 4.19
N ARG A 144 -10.79 17.66 3.58
CA ARG A 144 -12.10 17.24 4.12
C ARG A 144 -11.99 16.05 5.08
N TRP A 145 -10.83 15.39 5.19
CA TRP A 145 -10.64 14.30 6.13
C TRP A 145 -10.86 14.74 7.58
N ASN A 146 -11.52 13.90 8.35
CA ASN A 146 -11.56 14.02 9.81
C ASN A 146 -10.40 13.22 10.42
N ASP A 147 -9.30 13.89 10.73
CA ASP A 147 -8.10 13.25 11.28
C ASP A 147 -8.35 12.54 12.60
N SER A 148 -9.26 13.05 13.45
CA SER A 148 -9.63 12.40 14.71
C SER A 148 -10.32 11.06 14.48
N ASN A 149 -11.13 10.96 13.43
CA ASN A 149 -11.75 9.70 13.02
C ASN A 149 -10.70 8.74 12.46
N LEU A 150 -9.84 9.22 11.54
CA LEU A 150 -8.77 8.40 10.95
C LEU A 150 -7.79 7.88 12.00
N ALA A 151 -7.48 8.67 13.03
CA ALA A 151 -6.60 8.25 14.13
C ALA A 151 -7.12 6.99 14.86
N ARG A 152 -8.44 6.71 14.80
CA ARG A 152 -9.01 5.50 15.38
C ARG A 152 -8.56 4.20 14.69
N LEU A 153 -8.03 4.26 13.47
CA LEU A 153 -7.39 3.11 12.82
C LEU A 153 -6.27 2.52 13.69
N SER A 154 -5.62 3.33 14.55
CA SER A 154 -4.58 2.87 15.48
C SER A 154 -5.08 1.86 16.54
N GLN A 155 -6.38 1.71 16.71
CA GLN A 155 -6.98 0.71 17.60
C GLN A 155 -6.85 -0.71 17.04
N ILE A 156 -6.74 -0.85 15.71
CA ILE A 156 -6.52 -2.14 15.04
C ILE A 156 -5.03 -2.48 15.15
N LYS A 157 -4.74 -3.69 15.61
CA LYS A 157 -3.38 -4.16 15.86
C LYS A 157 -2.92 -5.16 14.81
N GLY A 158 -1.62 -5.37 14.68
CA GLY A 158 -1.08 -6.38 13.77
C GLY A 158 -1.62 -7.79 14.04
N SER A 159 -1.93 -8.11 15.31
CA SER A 159 -2.56 -9.38 15.70
C SER A 159 -3.98 -9.59 15.15
N ASP A 160 -4.63 -8.52 14.71
CA ASP A 160 -5.98 -8.55 14.13
C ASP A 160 -5.95 -8.94 12.64
N PHE A 161 -4.76 -9.00 12.06
CA PHE A 161 -4.56 -9.40 10.67
C PHE A 161 -4.10 -10.85 10.56
N GLU A 162 -4.29 -11.41 9.39
CA GLU A 162 -3.76 -12.71 8.97
C GLU A 162 -3.06 -12.56 7.62
N ALA A 163 -1.98 -13.31 7.42
CA ALA A 163 -1.29 -13.35 6.14
C ALA A 163 -2.11 -14.16 5.11
N VAL A 164 -2.15 -13.67 3.88
CA VAL A 164 -2.83 -14.32 2.76
C VAL A 164 -1.77 -14.84 1.80
N TYR A 165 -1.81 -16.12 1.50
CA TYR A 165 -0.94 -16.70 0.48
C TYR A 165 -1.37 -16.21 -0.91
N THR A 166 -0.47 -15.55 -1.62
CA THR A 166 -0.69 -15.02 -2.98
C THR A 166 0.33 -15.53 -3.99
N GLY A 167 1.21 -16.41 -3.57
CA GLY A 167 2.24 -17.01 -4.42
C GLY A 167 3.56 -17.23 -3.68
N PRO A 168 4.56 -17.79 -4.36
CA PRO A 168 5.87 -18.04 -3.76
C PRO A 168 6.64 -16.73 -3.50
N THR A 169 7.50 -16.77 -2.50
CA THR A 169 8.51 -15.74 -2.26
C THR A 169 9.62 -15.86 -3.30
N ILE A 170 9.95 -14.75 -3.94
CA ILE A 170 11.01 -14.64 -4.94
C ILE A 170 12.16 -13.89 -4.30
N THR A 171 13.32 -14.53 -4.26
CA THR A 171 14.59 -13.96 -3.80
C THR A 171 15.46 -13.65 -5.02
N PRO A 172 16.12 -12.46 -5.08
CA PRO A 172 17.04 -12.11 -6.15
C PRO A 172 18.38 -12.81 -6.00
#